data_39e3687a4edc9699b03cf622f41b803e
#
_entry.id   39e3687a4edc9699b03cf622f41b803e
#
_cell.length_a   1.000
_cell.length_b   1.000
_cell.length_c   1.000
_cell.angle_alpha   90.00
_cell.angle_beta   90.00
_cell.angle_gamma   90.00
#
_symmetry.space_group_name_H-M   'P 1'
#
loop_
_entity.id
_entity.type
_entity.pdbx_description
1 polymer ?
#
loop_
_entity_poly.entity_id
_entity_poly.type
_entity_poly.pdbx_seq_one_letter_code
_entity_poly.pdbx_strand_id
1 'polypeptide(L)'
;MPDLASLLTPNPYANDDGSMPQELRKAYESSSDQRVENIVRALDRVLLPVIPHAHPGTDANGKVLEHTSQPSHPLEREEGLVTAQVHNGRSAVVVFSHAEALTNWNATARPVPVSIEATAIATLKQKTGLIVLDPGTDNETVLGRTAVITLAAGGKWLAPWADPKIRGVITKLAEEYRDHVLSIELLPDVNGTAIVDMVFSRDSATETVVAVAQAVAATLETDPYVRARLDLVEIRPRPE
;
A
#
# COMPACT_ATOMS: atom_id res chain seq x y z
N MET A 1 15.72 -26.03 15.07
CA MET A 1 15.15 -27.04 14.17
C MET A 1 13.74 -26.57 13.84
N PRO A 2 13.33 -26.53 12.57
CA PRO A 2 11.94 -26.24 12.24
C PRO A 2 11.06 -27.30 12.90
N ASP A 3 9.96 -26.87 13.49
CA ASP A 3 8.99 -27.76 14.13
C ASP A 3 8.38 -28.64 13.02
N LEU A 4 8.48 -29.96 13.17
CA LEU A 4 7.88 -30.93 12.25
C LEU A 4 6.37 -30.71 12.09
N ALA A 5 5.69 -30.18 13.10
CA ALA A 5 4.27 -29.85 13.05
C ALA A 5 3.97 -28.75 11.99
N SER A 6 4.89 -27.79 11.80
CA SER A 6 4.71 -26.75 10.78
C SER A 6 4.82 -27.27 9.35
N LEU A 7 5.54 -28.37 9.14
CA LEU A 7 5.66 -29.06 7.83
C LEU A 7 4.42 -29.86 7.48
N LEU A 8 3.57 -30.17 8.45
CA LEU A 8 2.34 -30.94 8.29
C LEU A 8 1.09 -30.06 8.22
N THR A 9 1.24 -28.72 8.35
CA THR A 9 0.11 -27.82 8.21
C THR A 9 -0.28 -27.75 6.73
N PRO A 10 -1.51 -28.12 6.36
CA PRO A 10 -1.95 -28.04 4.97
C PRO A 10 -1.81 -26.61 4.47
N ASN A 11 -1.30 -26.43 3.25
CA ASN A 11 -1.29 -25.12 2.63
C ASN A 11 -2.75 -24.68 2.42
N PRO A 12 -3.25 -23.61 3.06
CA PRO A 12 -4.63 -23.16 2.94
C PRO A 12 -4.99 -22.75 1.51
N TYR A 13 -3.98 -22.49 0.68
CA TYR A 13 -4.13 -22.06 -0.71
C TYR A 13 -3.77 -23.15 -1.74
N ALA A 14 -3.76 -24.44 -1.34
CA ALA A 14 -3.41 -25.55 -2.25
C ALA A 14 -4.32 -25.63 -3.49
N ASN A 15 -5.55 -25.15 -3.40
CA ASN A 15 -6.54 -25.11 -4.47
C ASN A 15 -6.77 -23.70 -5.04
N ASP A 16 -5.89 -22.74 -4.75
CA ASP A 16 -5.99 -21.38 -5.30
C ASP A 16 -5.67 -21.42 -6.80
N ASP A 17 -6.63 -21.01 -7.62
CA ASP A 17 -6.49 -20.98 -9.09
C ASP A 17 -5.85 -19.67 -9.60
N GLY A 18 -5.49 -18.78 -8.71
CA GLY A 18 -4.92 -17.47 -9.03
C GLY A 18 -5.91 -16.45 -9.56
N SER A 19 -7.22 -16.72 -9.54
CA SER A 19 -8.24 -15.76 -9.95
C SER A 19 -8.41 -14.65 -8.91
N MET A 20 -8.96 -13.50 -9.34
CA MET A 20 -9.29 -12.41 -8.42
C MET A 20 -10.44 -12.82 -7.51
N PRO A 21 -10.29 -12.71 -6.17
CA PRO A 21 -11.37 -12.96 -5.22
C PRO A 21 -12.59 -12.08 -5.51
N GLN A 22 -13.79 -12.67 -5.42
CA GLN A 22 -15.04 -11.97 -5.76
C GLN A 22 -15.26 -10.71 -4.92
N GLU A 23 -14.95 -10.77 -3.62
CA GLU A 23 -15.13 -9.62 -2.72
C GLU A 23 -14.17 -8.48 -3.07
N LEU A 24 -12.95 -8.79 -3.51
CA LEU A 24 -11.99 -7.79 -3.96
C LEU A 24 -12.43 -7.15 -5.30
N ARG A 25 -13.02 -7.94 -6.21
CA ARG A 25 -13.61 -7.41 -7.46
C ARG A 25 -14.73 -6.40 -7.16
N LYS A 26 -15.64 -6.72 -6.25
CA LYS A 26 -16.69 -5.79 -5.79
C LYS A 26 -16.10 -4.53 -5.15
N ALA A 27 -15.00 -4.67 -4.42
CA ALA A 27 -14.32 -3.53 -3.81
C ALA A 27 -13.75 -2.57 -4.87
N TYR A 28 -13.19 -3.09 -5.96
CA TYR A 28 -12.71 -2.27 -7.07
C TYR A 28 -13.84 -1.53 -7.82
N GLU A 29 -15.04 -2.07 -7.83
CA GLU A 29 -16.24 -1.48 -8.45
C GLU A 29 -16.93 -0.45 -7.52
N SER A 30 -16.47 -0.29 -6.28
CA SER A 30 -17.03 0.66 -5.33
C SER A 30 -16.77 2.11 -5.75
N SER A 31 -17.58 3.03 -5.21
CA SER A 31 -17.36 4.47 -5.37
C SER A 31 -15.97 4.88 -4.83
N SER A 32 -15.39 5.92 -5.42
CA SER A 32 -14.02 6.37 -5.11
C SER A 32 -13.78 6.65 -3.64
N ASP A 33 -14.78 7.15 -2.93
CA ASP A 33 -14.75 7.46 -1.49
C ASP A 33 -14.69 6.23 -0.58
N GLN A 34 -15.18 5.07 -1.04
CA GLN A 34 -15.25 3.82 -0.28
C GLN A 34 -14.28 2.75 -0.80
N ARG A 35 -13.73 2.95 -2.00
CA ARG A 35 -12.97 1.93 -2.71
C ARG A 35 -11.83 1.36 -1.87
N VAL A 36 -10.96 2.20 -1.35
CA VAL A 36 -9.77 1.75 -0.62
C VAL A 36 -10.13 1.04 0.70
N GLU A 37 -11.14 1.54 1.42
CA GLU A 37 -11.63 0.88 2.63
C GLU A 37 -12.22 -0.49 2.33
N ASN A 38 -12.97 -0.61 1.22
CA ASN A 38 -13.53 -1.88 0.78
C ASN A 38 -12.45 -2.85 0.30
N ILE A 39 -11.40 -2.36 -0.39
CA ILE A 39 -10.23 -3.17 -0.75
C ILE A 39 -9.55 -3.72 0.51
N VAL A 40 -9.20 -2.87 1.47
CA VAL A 40 -8.56 -3.32 2.72
C VAL A 40 -9.41 -4.35 3.47
N ARG A 41 -10.73 -4.19 3.45
CA ARG A 41 -11.67 -5.13 4.09
C ARG A 41 -11.78 -6.46 3.35
N ALA A 42 -11.67 -6.45 2.02
CA ALA A 42 -11.81 -7.62 1.17
C ALA A 42 -10.52 -8.44 1.03
N LEU A 43 -9.36 -7.86 1.42
CA LEU A 43 -8.08 -8.54 1.34
C LEU A 43 -8.00 -9.66 2.38
N ASP A 44 -7.89 -10.90 1.90
CA ASP A 44 -7.61 -12.11 2.69
C ASP A 44 -6.34 -12.79 2.18
N ARG A 45 -6.25 -12.98 0.87
CA ARG A 45 -5.13 -13.56 0.17
C ARG A 45 -4.58 -12.60 -0.89
N VAL A 46 -3.27 -12.59 -1.03
CA VAL A 46 -2.53 -11.92 -2.12
C VAL A 46 -1.58 -12.90 -2.80
N LEU A 47 -1.16 -12.58 -4.03
CA LEU A 47 -0.11 -13.30 -4.72
C LEU A 47 1.20 -12.51 -4.62
N LEU A 48 2.22 -13.14 -4.03
CA LEU A 48 3.57 -12.59 -4.02
C LEU A 48 4.32 -13.02 -5.29
N PRO A 49 5.04 -12.11 -5.97
CA PRO A 49 5.87 -12.46 -7.10
C PRO A 49 7.15 -13.14 -6.62
N VAL A 50 7.43 -14.34 -7.12
CA VAL A 50 8.72 -15.01 -6.95
C VAL A 50 9.46 -14.96 -8.27
N ILE A 51 10.59 -14.24 -8.31
CA ILE A 51 11.44 -14.13 -9.47
C ILE A 51 12.44 -15.29 -9.41
N PRO A 52 12.46 -16.22 -10.40
CA PRO A 52 13.41 -17.31 -10.44
C PRO A 52 14.83 -16.77 -10.56
N HIS A 53 15.74 -17.28 -9.74
CA HIS A 53 17.17 -17.02 -9.93
C HIS A 53 17.76 -18.04 -10.90
N ALA A 54 18.76 -17.61 -11.68
CA ALA A 54 19.54 -18.55 -12.49
C ALA A 54 20.18 -19.58 -11.56
N HIS A 55 20.13 -20.85 -11.96
CA HIS A 55 20.79 -21.95 -11.25
C HIS A 55 22.30 -21.65 -11.20
N PRO A 56 22.99 -21.81 -10.08
CA PRO A 56 24.41 -21.46 -9.96
C PRO A 56 25.33 -22.30 -10.87
N GLY A 57 24.81 -23.26 -11.61
CA GLY A 57 25.60 -24.08 -12.51
C GLY A 57 26.51 -25.09 -11.81
N THR A 58 27.33 -25.79 -12.60
CA THR A 58 28.42 -26.67 -12.13
C THR A 58 29.76 -25.98 -12.40
N ASP A 59 30.73 -26.18 -11.52
CA ASP A 59 32.11 -25.75 -11.76
C ASP A 59 32.76 -26.58 -12.91
N ALA A 60 33.98 -26.20 -13.32
CA ALA A 60 34.72 -26.91 -14.39
C ALA A 60 34.99 -28.40 -14.09
N ASN A 61 34.80 -28.85 -12.83
CA ASN A 61 34.99 -30.24 -12.38
C ASN A 61 33.67 -30.99 -12.24
N GLY A 62 32.56 -30.39 -12.64
CA GLY A 62 31.23 -30.99 -12.53
C GLY A 62 30.61 -30.96 -11.13
N LYS A 63 31.23 -30.28 -10.16
CA LYS A 63 30.67 -30.11 -8.82
C LYS A 63 29.59 -29.03 -8.89
N VAL A 64 28.40 -29.35 -8.42
CA VAL A 64 27.31 -28.38 -8.28
C VAL A 64 27.78 -27.28 -7.32
N LEU A 65 27.79 -26.03 -7.80
CA LEU A 65 28.06 -24.88 -6.95
C LEU A 65 27.04 -24.85 -5.82
N GLU A 66 27.49 -24.74 -4.57
CA GLU A 66 26.61 -24.82 -3.42
C GLU A 66 25.46 -23.80 -3.54
N HIS A 67 24.25 -24.33 -3.48
CA HIS A 67 23.12 -23.47 -3.19
C HIS A 67 23.34 -22.91 -1.79
N THR A 68 23.62 -21.63 -1.67
CA THR A 68 23.29 -20.93 -0.43
C THR A 68 21.82 -21.23 -0.21
N SER A 69 21.50 -21.91 0.89
CA SER A 69 20.15 -22.33 1.26
C SER A 69 19.24 -21.09 1.28
N GLN A 70 18.65 -20.76 0.13
CA GLN A 70 17.70 -19.66 0.07
C GLN A 70 16.36 -20.18 0.55
N PRO A 71 15.67 -19.44 1.45
CA PRO A 71 14.34 -19.82 1.89
C PRO A 71 13.43 -20.08 0.69
N SER A 72 12.68 -21.17 0.74
CA SER A 72 11.78 -21.59 -0.35
C SER A 72 10.55 -20.70 -0.48
N HIS A 73 10.22 -19.93 0.58
CA HIS A 73 9.06 -19.06 0.65
C HIS A 73 9.47 -17.58 0.68
N PRO A 74 8.79 -16.67 -0.06
CA PRO A 74 9.13 -15.24 -0.12
C PRO A 74 9.19 -14.55 1.25
N LEU A 75 8.34 -14.95 2.19
CA LEU A 75 8.28 -14.37 3.53
C LEU A 75 9.40 -14.82 4.46
N GLU A 76 10.14 -15.89 4.11
CA GLU A 76 11.25 -16.42 4.89
C GLU A 76 12.59 -15.73 4.62
N ARG A 77 12.63 -14.86 3.60
CA ARG A 77 13.84 -14.12 3.24
C ARG A 77 13.92 -12.84 4.06
N GLU A 78 15.05 -12.57 4.71
CA GLU A 78 15.28 -11.30 5.41
C GLU A 78 15.23 -10.08 4.45
N GLU A 79 15.51 -10.28 3.13
CA GLU A 79 15.46 -9.25 2.08
C GLU A 79 14.58 -9.67 0.89
N GLY A 80 13.69 -10.66 1.06
CA GLY A 80 13.13 -11.43 -0.05
C GLY A 80 11.84 -10.93 -0.65
N LEU A 81 11.20 -9.89 -0.10
CA LEU A 81 10.01 -9.32 -0.72
C LEU A 81 10.38 -8.38 -1.87
N VAL A 82 9.74 -8.59 -3.02
CA VAL A 82 9.90 -7.69 -4.16
C VAL A 82 9.28 -6.34 -3.83
N THR A 83 10.03 -5.27 -4.10
CA THR A 83 9.56 -3.91 -3.89
C THR A 83 9.55 -3.12 -5.19
N ALA A 84 8.63 -2.17 -5.31
CA ALA A 84 8.58 -1.19 -6.39
C ALA A 84 8.53 0.23 -5.81
N GLN A 85 8.98 1.19 -6.59
CA GLN A 85 8.77 2.60 -6.25
C GLN A 85 7.33 2.99 -6.55
N VAL A 86 6.68 3.59 -5.56
CA VAL A 86 5.34 4.16 -5.68
C VAL A 86 5.43 5.67 -5.75
N HIS A 87 4.29 6.32 -5.88
CA HIS A 87 4.19 7.77 -5.87
C HIS A 87 5.02 8.36 -4.72
N ASN A 88 5.69 9.50 -4.93
CA ASN A 88 6.63 10.16 -4.00
C ASN A 88 8.00 9.45 -3.83
N GLY A 89 8.37 8.51 -4.70
CA GLY A 89 9.65 7.82 -4.66
C GLY A 89 9.84 6.90 -3.45
N ARG A 90 8.77 6.61 -2.70
CA ARG A 90 8.78 5.62 -1.60
C ARG A 90 8.74 4.22 -2.19
N SER A 91 9.34 3.27 -1.48
CA SER A 91 9.32 1.87 -1.86
C SER A 91 8.17 1.15 -1.16
N ALA A 92 7.44 0.30 -1.87
CA ALA A 92 6.37 -0.53 -1.34
C ALA A 92 6.56 -2.01 -1.73
N VAL A 93 6.11 -2.93 -0.89
CA VAL A 93 6.09 -4.36 -1.21
C VAL A 93 5.04 -4.63 -2.27
N VAL A 94 5.45 -5.31 -3.34
CA VAL A 94 4.59 -5.64 -4.48
C VAL A 94 3.75 -6.87 -4.18
N VAL A 95 2.44 -6.75 -4.35
CA VAL A 95 1.49 -7.86 -4.27
C VAL A 95 0.46 -7.78 -5.40
N PHE A 96 -0.16 -8.90 -5.72
CA PHE A 96 -1.16 -8.97 -6.78
C PHE A 96 -2.46 -9.61 -6.28
N SER A 97 -3.58 -9.12 -6.80
CA SER A 97 -4.90 -9.68 -6.54
C SER A 97 -5.13 -10.99 -7.31
N HIS A 98 -4.55 -11.12 -8.51
CA HIS A 98 -4.71 -12.28 -9.41
C HIS A 98 -3.50 -12.53 -10.30
N ALA A 99 -3.40 -13.75 -10.84
CA ALA A 99 -2.24 -14.22 -11.58
C ALA A 99 -2.01 -13.47 -12.91
N GLU A 100 -3.07 -13.02 -13.59
CA GLU A 100 -2.95 -12.27 -14.83
C GLU A 100 -2.26 -10.92 -14.61
N ALA A 101 -2.63 -10.16 -13.55
CA ALA A 101 -1.96 -8.90 -13.21
C ALA A 101 -0.47 -9.12 -12.94
N LEU A 102 -0.12 -10.18 -12.20
CA LEU A 102 1.27 -10.54 -11.93
C LEU A 102 2.02 -10.90 -13.22
N THR A 103 1.43 -11.70 -14.10
CA THR A 103 2.06 -12.13 -15.36
C THR A 103 2.27 -10.95 -16.30
N ASN A 104 1.31 -10.03 -16.37
CA ASN A 104 1.43 -8.80 -17.17
C ASN A 104 2.53 -7.88 -16.63
N TRP A 105 2.70 -7.81 -15.31
CA TRP A 105 3.78 -7.05 -14.67
C TRP A 105 5.15 -7.69 -14.91
N ASN A 106 5.26 -9.02 -14.76
CA ASN A 106 6.50 -9.77 -15.05
C ASN A 106 6.20 -11.22 -15.44
N ALA A 107 6.33 -11.52 -16.73
CA ALA A 107 6.05 -12.85 -17.30
C ALA A 107 6.94 -13.97 -16.75
N THR A 108 8.09 -13.66 -16.15
CA THR A 108 9.00 -14.66 -15.55
C THR A 108 8.71 -14.92 -14.08
N ALA A 109 7.96 -14.05 -13.43
CA ALA A 109 7.62 -14.20 -12.02
C ALA A 109 6.55 -15.30 -11.84
N ARG A 110 6.66 -16.02 -10.72
CA ARG A 110 5.69 -17.05 -10.33
C ARG A 110 4.82 -16.54 -9.20
N PRO A 111 3.48 -16.69 -9.29
CA PRO A 111 2.58 -16.30 -8.22
C PRO A 111 2.67 -17.29 -7.05
N VAL A 112 2.84 -16.79 -5.84
CA VAL A 112 2.75 -17.56 -4.61
C VAL A 112 1.63 -16.98 -3.75
N PRO A 113 0.53 -17.73 -3.53
CA PRO A 113 -0.57 -17.26 -2.70
C PRO A 113 -0.17 -17.27 -1.21
N VAL A 114 -0.43 -16.15 -0.55
CA VAL A 114 -0.10 -15.93 0.87
C VAL A 114 -1.22 -15.12 1.52
N SER A 115 -1.46 -15.32 2.81
CA SER A 115 -2.42 -14.48 3.55
C SER A 115 -1.94 -13.03 3.59
N ILE A 116 -2.88 -12.10 3.50
CA ILE A 116 -2.55 -10.68 3.64
C ILE A 116 -1.97 -10.37 5.02
N GLU A 117 -2.42 -11.05 6.08
CA GLU A 117 -1.90 -10.89 7.44
C GLU A 117 -0.39 -11.22 7.49
N ALA A 118 0.01 -12.39 6.99
CA ALA A 118 1.42 -12.79 6.96
C ALA A 118 2.27 -11.84 6.10
N THR A 119 1.72 -11.41 4.96
CA THR A 119 2.36 -10.42 4.07
C THR A 119 2.54 -9.08 4.76
N ALA A 120 1.52 -8.59 5.46
CA ALA A 120 1.57 -7.34 6.21
C ALA A 120 2.59 -7.39 7.36
N ILE A 121 2.65 -8.50 8.12
CA ILE A 121 3.66 -8.73 9.16
C ILE A 121 5.08 -8.67 8.56
N ALA A 122 5.30 -9.35 7.44
CA ALA A 122 6.60 -9.34 6.76
C ALA A 122 6.95 -7.93 6.22
N THR A 123 5.96 -7.20 5.67
CA THR A 123 6.11 -5.83 5.18
C THR A 123 6.53 -4.86 6.30
N LEU A 124 5.98 -5.02 7.50
CA LEU A 124 6.33 -4.15 8.65
C LEU A 124 7.76 -4.37 9.15
N LYS A 125 8.37 -5.51 8.86
CA LYS A 125 9.80 -5.75 9.12
C LYS A 125 10.71 -5.04 8.11
N GLN A 126 10.18 -4.67 6.95
CA GLN A 126 10.87 -3.85 5.96
C GLN A 126 10.83 -2.37 6.36
N LYS A 127 11.80 -1.58 5.90
CA LYS A 127 11.85 -0.13 6.18
C LYS A 127 10.64 0.63 5.61
N THR A 128 10.03 0.09 4.55
CA THR A 128 8.96 0.76 3.80
C THR A 128 7.65 0.79 4.57
N GLY A 129 7.22 -0.36 5.11
CA GLY A 129 5.92 -0.52 5.76
C GLY A 129 4.72 -0.25 4.86
N LEU A 130 4.91 -0.25 3.53
CA LEU A 130 3.89 0.00 2.51
C LEU A 130 3.69 -1.23 1.64
N ILE A 131 2.48 -1.43 1.16
CA ILE A 131 2.13 -2.44 0.15
C ILE A 131 1.58 -1.73 -1.08
N VAL A 132 2.00 -2.15 -2.28
CA VAL A 132 1.35 -1.79 -3.54
C VAL A 132 0.66 -3.01 -4.12
N LEU A 133 -0.64 -2.91 -4.31
CA LEU A 133 -1.50 -3.93 -4.89
C LEU A 133 -1.70 -3.63 -6.38
N ASP A 134 -1.48 -4.64 -7.22
CA ASP A 134 -1.64 -4.61 -8.68
C ASP A 134 -0.88 -3.46 -9.38
N PRO A 135 0.44 -3.27 -9.12
CA PRO A 135 1.21 -2.18 -9.70
C PRO A 135 1.20 -2.22 -11.23
N GLY A 136 1.07 -1.02 -11.83
CA GLY A 136 1.05 -0.84 -13.29
C GLY A 136 -0.29 -1.17 -13.95
N THR A 137 -1.36 -1.40 -13.18
CA THR A 137 -2.73 -1.59 -13.68
C THR A 137 -3.62 -0.41 -13.31
N ASP A 138 -4.80 -0.31 -13.94
CA ASP A 138 -5.84 0.68 -13.54
C ASP A 138 -6.35 0.48 -12.10
N ASN A 139 -6.04 -0.68 -11.52
CA ASN A 139 -6.41 -1.03 -10.15
C ASN A 139 -5.29 -0.83 -9.13
N GLU A 140 -4.16 -0.25 -9.54
CA GLU A 140 -3.05 0.02 -8.63
C GLU A 140 -3.53 0.76 -7.38
N THR A 141 -3.23 0.16 -6.22
CA THR A 141 -3.63 0.72 -4.93
C THR A 141 -2.47 0.62 -3.94
N VAL A 142 -2.08 1.74 -3.35
CA VAL A 142 -1.04 1.78 -2.32
C VAL A 142 -1.69 1.76 -0.95
N LEU A 143 -1.34 0.76 -0.15
CA LEU A 143 -1.78 0.64 1.24
C LEU A 143 -0.74 1.30 2.14
N GLY A 144 -1.16 2.37 2.80
CA GLY A 144 -0.35 3.11 3.76
C GLY A 144 -0.06 2.29 5.03
N ARG A 145 0.91 2.76 5.81
CA ARG A 145 1.39 2.06 7.01
C ARG A 145 0.29 1.71 8.00
N THR A 146 -0.71 2.58 8.15
CA THR A 146 -1.84 2.32 9.07
C THR A 146 -2.74 1.18 8.60
N ALA A 147 -2.96 1.06 7.30
CA ALA A 147 -3.67 -0.08 6.71
C ALA A 147 -2.86 -1.36 6.90
N VAL A 148 -1.55 -1.34 6.61
CA VAL A 148 -0.65 -2.49 6.76
C VAL A 148 -0.58 -2.96 8.22
N ILE A 149 -0.47 -2.04 9.19
CA ILE A 149 -0.51 -2.38 10.63
C ILE A 149 -1.85 -3.06 11.00
N THR A 150 -2.95 -2.54 10.48
CA THR A 150 -4.28 -3.09 10.76
C THR A 150 -4.46 -4.48 10.16
N LEU A 151 -4.00 -4.69 8.93
CA LEU A 151 -4.00 -6.00 8.27
C LEU A 151 -3.13 -7.02 9.02
N ALA A 152 -1.96 -6.60 9.49
CA ALA A 152 -1.07 -7.45 10.29
C ALA A 152 -1.68 -7.85 11.66
N ALA A 153 -2.58 -7.03 12.20
CA ALA A 153 -3.28 -7.28 13.44
C ALA A 153 -4.64 -7.98 13.27
N GLY A 154 -5.08 -8.26 12.03
CA GLY A 154 -6.40 -8.81 11.74
C GLY A 154 -7.54 -7.88 12.18
N GLY A 155 -7.30 -6.56 12.23
CA GLY A 155 -8.21 -5.56 12.75
C GLY A 155 -9.11 -4.92 11.70
N LYS A 156 -9.91 -3.93 12.15
CA LYS A 156 -10.71 -3.08 11.26
C LYS A 156 -9.98 -1.76 11.04
N TRP A 157 -9.64 -1.47 9.80
CA TRP A 157 -8.95 -0.22 9.44
C TRP A 157 -9.90 0.97 9.53
N LEU A 158 -9.42 2.03 10.16
CA LEU A 158 -10.01 3.35 10.11
C LEU A 158 -9.19 4.19 9.15
N ALA A 159 -9.75 4.52 7.99
CA ALA A 159 -9.08 5.32 6.99
C ALA A 159 -8.78 6.74 7.51
N PRO A 160 -7.67 7.37 7.11
CA PRO A 160 -7.32 8.73 7.57
C PRO A 160 -8.42 9.76 7.31
N TRP A 161 -9.07 9.69 6.15
CA TRP A 161 -10.17 10.61 5.78
C TRP A 161 -11.47 10.36 6.54
N ALA A 162 -11.63 9.18 7.16
CA ALA A 162 -12.76 8.86 8.04
C ALA A 162 -12.44 9.12 9.52
N ASP A 163 -11.18 9.43 9.88
CA ASP A 163 -10.75 9.64 11.26
C ASP A 163 -11.27 10.99 11.82
N PRO A 164 -12.11 10.98 12.88
CA PRO A 164 -12.69 12.22 13.42
C PRO A 164 -11.65 13.23 13.92
N LYS A 165 -10.50 12.76 14.45
CA LYS A 165 -9.45 13.64 14.93
C LYS A 165 -8.76 14.36 13.77
N ILE A 166 -8.46 13.67 12.69
CA ILE A 166 -7.86 14.27 11.50
C ILE A 166 -8.84 15.25 10.87
N ARG A 167 -10.11 14.85 10.71
CA ARG A 167 -11.16 15.74 10.21
C ARG A 167 -11.29 17.00 11.07
N GLY A 168 -11.18 16.87 12.39
CA GLY A 168 -11.18 18.03 13.29
C GLY A 168 -9.99 18.98 13.06
N VAL A 169 -8.81 18.47 12.73
CA VAL A 169 -7.64 19.29 12.35
C VAL A 169 -7.90 20.01 11.02
N ILE A 170 -8.41 19.30 10.02
CA ILE A 170 -8.75 19.89 8.70
C ILE A 170 -9.81 20.99 8.85
N THR A 171 -10.86 20.76 9.66
CA THR A 171 -11.89 21.79 9.92
C THR A 171 -11.28 23.05 10.55
N LYS A 172 -10.39 22.90 11.53
CA LYS A 172 -9.70 24.05 12.14
C LYS A 172 -8.85 24.82 11.14
N LEU A 173 -8.13 24.11 10.27
CA LEU A 173 -7.36 24.74 9.20
C LEU A 173 -8.26 25.50 8.21
N ALA A 174 -9.41 24.94 7.84
CA ALA A 174 -10.38 25.63 7.00
C ALA A 174 -10.94 26.89 7.66
N GLU A 175 -11.18 26.87 8.96
CA GLU A 175 -11.61 28.05 9.73
C GLU A 175 -10.49 29.10 9.86
N GLU A 176 -9.24 28.68 10.11
CA GLU A 176 -8.08 29.57 10.26
C GLU A 176 -7.76 30.32 8.96
N TYR A 177 -7.87 29.63 7.83
CA TYR A 177 -7.53 30.23 6.51
C TYR A 177 -8.75 30.68 5.69
N ARG A 178 -9.95 30.76 6.27
CA ARG A 178 -11.21 31.09 5.61
C ARG A 178 -11.20 32.38 4.79
N ASP A 179 -10.33 33.35 5.14
CA ASP A 179 -10.20 34.62 4.42
C ASP A 179 -9.33 34.48 3.14
N HIS A 180 -8.69 33.32 2.94
CA HIS A 180 -7.76 33.04 1.84
C HIS A 180 -8.17 31.82 0.99
N VAL A 181 -8.93 30.89 1.55
CA VAL A 181 -9.34 29.63 0.90
C VAL A 181 -10.85 29.44 1.05
N LEU A 182 -11.49 28.96 -0.01
CA LEU A 182 -12.93 28.70 -0.03
C LEU A 182 -13.29 27.40 0.73
N SER A 183 -12.48 26.38 0.59
CA SER A 183 -12.60 25.14 1.36
C SER A 183 -11.27 24.40 1.49
N ILE A 184 -11.13 23.64 2.60
CA ILE A 184 -10.08 22.62 2.78
C ILE A 184 -10.79 21.34 3.19
N GLU A 185 -10.61 20.28 2.40
CA GLU A 185 -11.26 18.99 2.63
C GLU A 185 -10.22 17.85 2.57
N LEU A 186 -10.46 16.78 3.33
CA LEU A 186 -9.66 15.57 3.27
C LEU A 186 -10.45 14.48 2.53
N LEU A 187 -9.96 14.09 1.37
CA LEU A 187 -10.62 13.18 0.46
C LEU A 187 -9.75 11.95 0.21
N PRO A 188 -10.33 10.76 -0.04
CA PRO A 188 -9.59 9.62 -0.56
C PRO A 188 -9.31 9.78 -2.05
N ASP A 189 -8.14 9.31 -2.50
CA ASP A 189 -7.92 8.99 -3.90
C ASP A 189 -8.11 7.48 -4.14
N VAL A 190 -8.42 7.12 -5.38
CA VAL A 190 -8.64 5.73 -5.79
C VAL A 190 -7.40 4.86 -5.62
N ASN A 191 -6.22 5.46 -5.62
CA ASN A 191 -4.92 4.80 -5.45
C ASN A 191 -4.48 4.62 -3.99
N GLY A 192 -5.27 5.08 -2.99
CA GLY A 192 -4.96 4.97 -1.56
C GLY A 192 -4.30 6.20 -0.94
N THR A 193 -4.04 7.25 -1.71
CA THR A 193 -3.51 8.51 -1.19
C THR A 193 -4.64 9.34 -0.54
N ALA A 194 -4.36 9.98 0.59
CA ALA A 194 -5.24 10.99 1.16
C ALA A 194 -4.95 12.34 0.49
N ILE A 195 -5.98 12.99 -0.01
CA ILE A 195 -5.86 14.30 -0.68
C ILE A 195 -6.39 15.38 0.24
N VAL A 196 -5.54 16.35 0.56
CA VAL A 196 -5.96 17.62 1.16
C VAL A 196 -6.31 18.56 0.00
N ASP A 197 -7.59 18.56 -0.39
CA ASP A 197 -8.11 19.40 -1.47
C ASP A 197 -8.37 20.80 -0.95
N MET A 198 -7.72 21.80 -1.57
CA MET A 198 -7.78 23.19 -1.17
C MET A 198 -8.32 24.03 -2.33
N VAL A 199 -9.53 24.56 -2.18
CA VAL A 199 -10.18 25.36 -3.23
C VAL A 199 -9.95 26.85 -2.95
N PHE A 200 -9.38 27.54 -3.94
CA PHE A 200 -9.12 28.98 -3.88
C PHE A 200 -10.00 29.74 -4.89
N SER A 201 -10.28 31.03 -4.60
CA SER A 201 -10.85 31.91 -5.60
C SER A 201 -9.94 32.01 -6.82
N ARG A 202 -10.51 32.13 -8.02
CA ARG A 202 -9.75 32.31 -9.27
C ARG A 202 -8.88 33.56 -9.26
N ASP A 203 -9.25 34.56 -8.46
CA ASP A 203 -8.52 35.82 -8.34
C ASP A 203 -7.43 35.78 -7.24
N SER A 204 -7.24 34.62 -6.59
CA SER A 204 -6.23 34.48 -5.55
C SER A 204 -4.81 34.61 -6.14
N ALA A 205 -3.98 35.46 -5.50
CA ALA A 205 -2.59 35.61 -5.90
C ALA A 205 -1.81 34.27 -5.66
N THR A 206 -0.95 33.91 -6.59
CA THR A 206 -0.14 32.68 -6.52
C THR A 206 0.65 32.59 -5.22
N GLU A 207 1.20 33.70 -4.75
CA GLU A 207 1.96 33.79 -3.52
C GLU A 207 1.10 33.41 -2.29
N THR A 208 -0.16 33.84 -2.27
CA THR A 208 -1.13 33.48 -1.21
C THR A 208 -1.44 31.99 -1.24
N VAL A 209 -1.71 31.42 -2.44
CA VAL A 209 -1.96 29.99 -2.59
C VAL A 209 -0.80 29.16 -2.06
N VAL A 210 0.43 29.50 -2.46
CA VAL A 210 1.64 28.81 -2.03
C VAL A 210 1.85 28.93 -0.53
N ALA A 211 1.71 30.14 0.03
CA ALA A 211 1.91 30.37 1.45
C ALA A 211 0.93 29.59 2.32
N VAL A 212 -0.37 29.58 1.95
CA VAL A 212 -1.41 28.82 2.69
C VAL A 212 -1.17 27.31 2.54
N ALA A 213 -0.86 26.80 1.34
CA ALA A 213 -0.59 25.39 1.15
C ALA A 213 0.63 24.91 1.97
N GLN A 214 1.70 25.72 2.03
CA GLN A 214 2.87 25.44 2.88
C GLN A 214 2.55 25.46 4.37
N ALA A 215 1.74 26.40 4.83
CA ALA A 215 1.32 26.48 6.23
C ALA A 215 0.44 25.29 6.65
N VAL A 216 -0.48 24.87 5.78
CA VAL A 216 -1.29 23.65 5.98
C VAL A 216 -0.37 22.42 6.03
N ALA A 217 0.57 22.27 5.08
CA ALA A 217 1.55 21.17 5.09
C ALA A 217 2.33 21.12 6.41
N ALA A 218 2.88 22.25 6.84
CA ALA A 218 3.65 22.35 8.08
C ALA A 218 2.83 21.95 9.31
N THR A 219 1.54 22.34 9.38
CA THR A 219 0.65 21.96 10.48
C THR A 219 0.40 20.45 10.49
N LEU A 220 0.14 19.84 9.34
CA LEU A 220 -0.06 18.38 9.23
C LEU A 220 1.19 17.59 9.59
N GLU A 221 2.38 18.09 9.26
CA GLU A 221 3.66 17.46 9.58
C GLU A 221 4.05 17.59 11.06
N THR A 222 3.66 18.68 11.71
CA THR A 222 4.02 18.95 13.11
C THR A 222 3.12 18.24 14.13
N ASP A 223 1.88 17.92 13.78
CA ASP A 223 0.99 17.13 14.64
C ASP A 223 1.42 15.65 14.62
N PRO A 224 1.88 15.07 15.74
CA PRO A 224 2.37 13.70 15.79
C PRO A 224 1.30 12.66 15.44
N TYR A 225 0.04 12.92 15.79
CA TYR A 225 -1.06 12.03 15.48
C TYR A 225 -1.39 12.03 13.98
N VAL A 226 -1.53 13.22 13.41
CA VAL A 226 -1.80 13.40 11.98
C VAL A 226 -0.69 12.79 11.14
N ARG A 227 0.57 13.09 11.46
CA ARG A 227 1.74 12.54 10.76
C ARG A 227 1.80 11.01 10.82
N ALA A 228 1.41 10.39 11.93
CA ALA A 228 1.37 8.94 12.07
C ALA A 228 0.24 8.29 11.27
N ARG A 229 -0.81 9.04 10.93
CA ARG A 229 -2.02 8.55 10.26
C ARG A 229 -2.08 8.91 8.77
N LEU A 230 -1.54 10.08 8.39
CA LEU A 230 -1.47 10.58 7.02
C LEU A 230 -0.08 10.32 6.42
N ASP A 231 0.32 9.06 6.31
CA ASP A 231 1.63 8.68 5.74
C ASP A 231 1.67 8.71 4.20
N LEU A 232 0.50 8.68 3.56
CA LEU A 232 0.31 8.90 2.12
C LEU A 232 -0.63 10.09 1.95
N VAL A 233 -0.06 11.28 1.79
CA VAL A 233 -0.84 12.52 1.65
C VAL A 233 -0.32 13.36 0.49
N GLU A 234 -1.25 13.96 -0.25
CA GLU A 234 -1.02 14.96 -1.28
C GLU A 234 -1.80 16.23 -0.93
N ILE A 235 -1.15 17.37 -1.02
CA ILE A 235 -1.82 18.67 -0.90
C ILE A 235 -2.11 19.19 -2.30
N ARG A 236 -3.39 19.41 -2.60
CA ARG A 236 -3.87 19.77 -3.93
C ARG A 236 -4.58 21.13 -3.90
N PRO A 237 -3.82 22.25 -4.05
CA PRO A 237 -4.44 23.54 -4.28
C PRO A 237 -5.00 23.61 -5.70
N ARG A 238 -6.26 24.10 -5.84
CA ARG A 238 -6.90 24.30 -7.13
C ARG A 238 -7.82 25.52 -7.12
N PRO A 239 -8.08 26.15 -8.27
CA PRO A 239 -9.11 27.16 -8.39
C PRO A 239 -10.51 26.54 -8.30
N GLU A 240 -11.50 27.34 -7.93
CA GLU A 240 -12.93 26.99 -7.95
C GLU A 240 -13.43 26.66 -9.39
#